data_5d57f1f8dad9e4c77b57d47ba0d17897
#
_entry.id   5d57f1f8dad9e4c77b57d47ba0d17897
#
_cell.length_a   1.000
_cell.length_b   1.000
_cell.length_c   1.000
_cell.angle_alpha   90.00
_cell.angle_beta   90.00
_cell.angle_gamma   90.00
#
_symmetry.space_group_name_H-M   'P 1'
#
loop_
_entity.id
_entity.type
_entity.pdbx_description
1 polymer ?
#
loop_
_entity_poly.entity_id
_entity_poly.type
_entity_poly.pdbx_seq_one_letter_code
_entity_poly.pdbx_strand_id
1 'polypeptide(L)'
;ASDTVEVNIRGSIFVPNTFTPNGDLKNDEFEIVGENIKSFQLWIYNRWGEEIYHTTEINNFWDGKYLGNKCKIDSYIWKIEYFDFDNTFNTLKGHINLLE
;
A
#
# COMPACT_ATOMS: atom_id res chain seq x y z
N ALA A 1 -25.08 -18.90 24.01
CA ALA A 1 -24.67 -18.51 23.73
C ALA A 1 -24.14 -18.40 22.90
N SER A 2 -24.12 -18.51 22.56
CA SER A 2 -23.78 -18.33 21.74
C SER A 2 -23.03 -17.58 21.58
N ASP A 3 -22.26 -17.71 21.84
CA ASP A 3 -21.45 -17.14 21.50
C ASP A 3 -21.19 -16.98 20.38
N THR A 4 -21.62 -16.31 19.97
CA THR A 4 -21.42 -15.75 18.85
C THR A 4 -20.08 -15.44 18.64
N VAL A 5 -19.50 -16.18 17.97
CA VAL A 5 -18.28 -15.84 17.44
C VAL A 5 -18.51 -14.74 16.50
N GLU A 6 -18.09 -13.63 16.86
CA GLU A 6 -18.13 -12.55 16.04
C GLU A 6 -17.21 -12.75 14.91
N VAL A 7 -17.68 -12.93 13.75
CA VAL A 7 -16.86 -12.95 12.56
C VAL A 7 -16.40 -11.54 12.34
N ASN A 8 -15.12 -11.34 12.53
CA ASN A 8 -14.53 -10.04 12.30
C ASN A 8 -14.35 -9.86 10.80
N ILE A 9 -15.27 -9.11 10.16
CA ILE A 9 -15.18 -8.82 8.74
C ILE A 9 -14.54 -7.46 8.48
N ARG A 10 -13.99 -6.87 9.51
CA ARG A 10 -13.25 -5.62 9.34
C ARG A 10 -12.01 -5.85 8.52
N GLY A 11 -11.74 -4.94 7.62
CA GLY A 11 -10.52 -4.99 6.84
C GLY A 11 -9.33 -4.53 7.64
N SER A 12 -8.17 -5.05 7.31
CA SER A 12 -6.91 -4.57 7.86
C SER A 12 -5.87 -4.56 6.75
N ILE A 13 -4.95 -3.61 6.82
CA ILE A 13 -3.89 -3.48 5.83
C ILE A 13 -2.57 -3.30 6.54
N PHE A 14 -1.59 -4.10 6.15
CA PHE A 14 -0.20 -3.94 6.59
C PHE A 14 0.56 -3.22 5.50
N VAL A 15 1.23 -2.13 5.86
CA VAL A 15 2.02 -1.34 4.92
C VAL A 15 3.45 -1.28 5.42
N PRO A 16 4.42 -1.76 4.64
CA PRO A 16 5.82 -1.65 5.05
C PRO A 16 6.27 -0.20 5.02
N ASN A 17 7.31 0.13 5.75
CA ASN A 17 7.82 1.50 5.78
C ASN A 17 9.11 1.69 4.99
N THR A 18 9.66 0.61 4.44
CA THR A 18 10.85 0.68 3.59
C THR A 18 10.83 -0.44 2.57
N PHE A 19 11.44 -0.20 1.43
CA PHE A 19 11.73 -1.28 0.48
C PHE A 19 12.96 -0.91 -0.34
N THR A 20 13.61 -1.95 -0.89
CA THR A 20 14.88 -1.79 -1.59
C THR A 20 14.82 -2.53 -2.92
N PRO A 21 14.44 -1.84 -4.00
CA PRO A 21 14.29 -2.49 -5.31
C PRO A 21 15.64 -2.69 -6.00
N ASN A 22 16.46 -3.55 -5.42
CA ASN A 22 17.83 -3.77 -5.92
C ASN A 22 18.01 -5.13 -6.62
N GLY A 23 16.91 -5.85 -6.83
CA GLY A 23 16.96 -7.12 -7.56
C GLY A 23 17.40 -8.31 -6.75
N ASP A 24 17.46 -8.21 -5.42
CA ASP A 24 17.89 -9.32 -4.58
C ASP A 24 16.73 -10.20 -4.11
N LEU A 25 15.55 -9.97 -4.63
CA LEU A 25 14.31 -10.72 -4.32
C LEU A 25 13.85 -10.56 -2.87
N LYS A 26 14.38 -9.55 -2.18
CA LYS A 26 13.94 -9.21 -0.83
C LYS A 26 13.50 -7.76 -0.81
N ASN A 27 12.24 -7.53 -0.47
CA ASN A 27 11.71 -6.18 -0.39
C ASN A 27 11.94 -5.37 -1.66
N ASP A 28 11.88 -6.03 -2.83
CA ASP A 28 12.08 -5.35 -4.11
C ASP A 28 10.89 -4.52 -4.53
N GLU A 29 9.74 -4.75 -3.91
CA GLU A 29 8.52 -4.03 -4.23
C GLU A 29 7.85 -3.54 -2.96
N PHE A 30 7.04 -2.50 -3.10
CA PHE A 30 6.26 -1.97 -1.99
C PHE A 30 5.06 -2.91 -1.77
N GLU A 31 5.30 -3.97 -1.03
CA GLU A 31 4.33 -5.05 -0.89
C GLU A 31 3.37 -4.77 0.26
N ILE A 32 2.12 -4.53 -0.11
CA ILE A 32 1.06 -4.25 0.84
C ILE A 32 0.23 -5.52 1.02
N VAL A 33 -0.07 -5.87 2.26
CA VAL A 33 -0.86 -7.05 2.57
C VAL A 33 -2.17 -6.61 3.20
N GLY A 34 -3.28 -7.09 2.65
CA GLY A 34 -4.59 -6.75 3.18
C GLY A 34 -5.44 -7.98 3.43
N GLU A 35 -6.34 -7.87 4.39
CA GLU A 35 -7.30 -8.91 4.72
C GLU A 35 -8.69 -8.28 4.75
N ASN A 36 -9.65 -9.00 4.21
CA ASN A 36 -11.07 -8.58 4.21
C ASN A 36 -11.27 -7.23 3.53
N ILE A 37 -10.56 -7.01 2.44
CA ILE A 37 -10.65 -5.77 1.69
C ILE A 37 -11.58 -5.98 0.50
N LYS A 38 -12.66 -5.19 0.45
CA LYS A 38 -13.64 -5.27 -0.62
C LYS A 38 -13.20 -4.44 -1.83
N SER A 39 -12.72 -3.25 -1.61
CA SER A 39 -12.19 -2.40 -2.66
C SER A 39 -11.02 -1.60 -2.12
N PHE A 40 -10.13 -1.20 -3.01
CA PHE A 40 -8.85 -0.65 -2.61
C PHE A 40 -8.35 0.35 -3.64
N GLN A 41 -7.75 1.42 -3.18
CA GLN A 41 -7.02 2.35 -4.03
C GLN A 41 -5.78 2.80 -3.30
N LEU A 42 -4.69 2.88 -4.03
CA LEU A 42 -3.40 3.33 -3.51
C LEU A 42 -2.86 4.43 -4.40
N TRP A 43 -2.40 5.50 -3.78
CA TRP A 43 -1.68 6.58 -4.47
C TRP A 43 -0.33 6.75 -3.79
N ILE A 44 0.71 7.00 -4.59
CA ILE A 44 2.04 7.30 -4.07
C ILE A 44 2.46 8.64 -4.66
N TYR A 45 2.98 9.52 -3.80
CA TYR A 45 3.39 10.87 -4.17
C TYR A 45 4.85 11.08 -3.80
N ASN A 46 5.55 11.87 -4.60
CA ASN A 46 6.91 12.27 -4.26
C ASN A 46 6.86 13.42 -3.25
N ARG A 47 8.03 13.93 -2.85
CA ARG A 47 8.13 14.96 -1.83
C ARG A 47 7.46 16.29 -2.24
N TRP A 48 7.25 16.49 -3.53
CA TRP A 48 6.60 17.69 -4.03
C TRP A 48 5.09 17.52 -4.20
N GLY A 49 4.56 16.36 -3.81
CA GLY A 49 3.14 16.11 -3.92
C GLY A 49 2.69 15.64 -5.29
N GLU A 50 3.62 15.31 -6.15
CA GLU A 50 3.29 14.80 -7.47
C GLU A 50 2.94 13.32 -7.40
N GLU A 51 1.80 12.94 -7.96
CA GLU A 51 1.39 11.53 -7.97
C GLU A 51 2.27 10.76 -8.94
N ILE A 52 2.95 9.75 -8.43
CA ILE A 52 3.86 8.96 -9.26
C ILE A 52 3.38 7.52 -9.44
N TYR A 53 2.36 7.10 -8.71
CA TYR A 53 1.83 5.75 -8.84
C TYR A 53 0.41 5.70 -8.33
N HIS A 54 -0.44 4.93 -8.99
CA HIS A 54 -1.82 4.71 -8.56
C HIS A 54 -2.25 3.32 -9.00
N THR A 55 -2.94 2.60 -8.13
CA THR A 55 -3.50 1.31 -8.48
C THR A 55 -4.78 1.06 -7.69
N THR A 56 -5.66 0.25 -8.25
CA THR A 56 -6.85 -0.24 -7.56
C THR A 56 -6.73 -1.70 -7.19
N GLU A 57 -5.57 -2.31 -7.47
CA GLU A 57 -5.33 -3.73 -7.20
C GLU A 57 -4.30 -3.85 -6.09
N ILE A 58 -4.68 -4.48 -4.98
CA ILE A 58 -3.79 -4.58 -3.82
C ILE A 58 -2.53 -5.39 -4.13
N ASN A 59 -2.60 -6.29 -5.09
CA ASN A 59 -1.45 -7.12 -5.47
C ASN A 59 -0.57 -6.50 -6.54
N ASN A 60 -0.89 -5.29 -6.97
CA ASN A 60 -0.11 -4.60 -7.99
C ASN A 60 0.87 -3.68 -7.28
N PHE A 61 1.99 -4.22 -6.85
CA PHE A 61 2.94 -3.52 -6.00
C PHE A 61 3.78 -2.53 -6.79
N TRP A 62 4.08 -1.38 -6.15
CA TRP A 62 4.95 -0.39 -6.75
C TRP A 62 6.40 -0.88 -6.69
N ASP A 63 7.09 -0.78 -7.81
CA ASP A 63 8.46 -1.28 -7.93
C ASP A 63 9.51 -0.17 -7.82
N GLY A 64 9.11 1.02 -7.41
CA GLY A 64 10.04 2.13 -7.25
C GLY A 64 10.35 2.87 -8.53
N LYS A 65 9.56 2.65 -9.57
CA LYS A 65 9.79 3.32 -10.86
C LYS A 65 8.67 4.27 -11.20
N TYR A 66 9.00 5.28 -11.98
CA TYR A 66 8.02 6.22 -12.51
C TYR A 66 8.36 6.46 -13.97
N LEU A 67 7.40 6.19 -14.85
CA LEU A 67 7.57 6.30 -16.31
C LEU A 67 8.78 5.48 -16.80
N GLY A 68 8.98 4.31 -16.20
CA GLY A 68 10.05 3.41 -16.60
C GLY A 68 11.41 3.71 -16.02
N ASN A 69 11.53 4.77 -15.24
CA ASN A 69 12.81 5.17 -14.64
C ASN A 69 12.77 4.97 -13.13
N LYS A 70 13.92 4.57 -12.57
CA LYS A 70 14.04 4.40 -11.13
C LYS A 70 13.83 5.73 -10.44
N CYS A 71 13.03 5.72 -9.38
CA CYS A 71 12.86 6.90 -8.54
C CYS A 71 14.10 7.09 -7.66
N LYS A 72 14.31 8.32 -7.22
CA LYS A 72 15.44 8.62 -6.34
C LYS A 72 15.23 7.99 -4.98
N ILE A 73 16.34 7.65 -4.32
CA ILE A 73 16.29 7.23 -2.92
C ILE A 73 15.77 8.41 -2.12
N ASP A 74 14.62 8.25 -1.49
CA ASP A 74 13.97 9.34 -0.78
C ASP A 74 12.79 8.75 -0.01
N SER A 75 12.10 9.60 0.72
CA SER A 75 10.83 9.26 1.35
C SER A 75 9.71 9.65 0.42
N TYR A 76 8.75 8.77 0.26
CA TYR A 76 7.57 8.99 -0.55
C TYR A 76 6.35 8.89 0.34
N ILE A 77 5.27 9.55 -0.05
CA ILE A 77 4.05 9.55 0.72
C ILE A 77 3.06 8.63 0.04
N TRP A 78 2.43 7.77 0.83
CA TRP A 78 1.38 6.92 0.29
C TRP A 78 0.06 7.27 0.94
N LYS A 79 -1.01 7.05 0.18
CA LYS A 79 -2.37 7.21 0.68
C LYS A 79 -3.17 6.02 0.20
N ILE A 80 -3.93 5.41 1.09
CA ILE A 80 -4.77 4.28 0.77
C ILE A 80 -6.20 4.60 1.18
N GLU A 81 -7.14 4.29 0.28
CA GLU A 81 -8.56 4.34 0.59
C GLU A 81 -9.13 2.97 0.31
N TYR A 82 -9.88 2.42 1.23
CA TYR A 82 -10.45 1.11 1.02
C TYR A 82 -11.80 0.97 1.72
N PHE A 83 -12.61 0.04 1.17
CA PHE A 83 -13.83 -0.42 1.82
C PHE A 83 -13.58 -1.85 2.28
N ASP A 84 -14.01 -2.16 3.49
CA ASP A 84 -13.98 -3.55 3.94
C ASP A 84 -15.34 -4.20 3.63
N PHE A 85 -15.51 -5.46 3.96
CA PHE A 85 -16.76 -6.16 3.66
C PHE A 85 -17.92 -5.73 4.55
N ASP A 86 -17.65 -4.86 5.51
CA ASP A 86 -18.67 -4.24 6.32
C ASP A 86 -19.14 -2.92 5.67
N ASN A 87 -18.62 -2.61 4.47
CA ASN A 87 -18.89 -1.39 3.73
C ASN A 87 -18.44 -0.14 4.47
N THR A 88 -17.46 -0.27 5.34
CA THR A 88 -16.89 0.87 6.05
C THR A 88 -15.75 1.44 5.22
N PHE A 89 -15.78 2.75 4.99
CA PHE A 89 -14.74 3.44 4.26
C PHE A 89 -13.60 3.81 5.20
N ASN A 90 -12.38 3.51 4.78
CA ASN A 90 -11.18 3.76 5.58
C ASN A 90 -10.15 4.48 4.76
N THR A 91 -9.41 5.39 5.38
CA THR A 91 -8.31 6.11 4.75
C THR A 91 -7.07 5.96 5.61
N LEU A 92 -5.96 5.62 4.98
CA LEU A 92 -4.67 5.51 5.65
C LEU A 92 -3.67 6.38 4.90
N LYS A 93 -2.71 6.95 5.62
CA LYS A 93 -1.61 7.74 5.05
C LYS A 93 -0.34 7.41 5.78
N GLY A 94 0.76 7.53 5.10
CA GLY A 94 2.06 7.32 5.72
C GLY A 94 3.19 7.58 4.76
N HIS A 95 4.37 7.16 5.15
CA HIS A 95 5.59 7.34 4.36
C HIS A 95 6.17 5.99 4.03
N ILE A 96 6.82 5.91 2.88
CA ILE A 96 7.60 4.75 2.47
C ILE A 96 8.99 5.25 2.11
N ASN A 97 10.01 4.62 2.67
CA ASN A 97 11.39 4.97 2.35
C ASN A 97 11.89 4.04 1.26
N LEU A 98 12.30 4.63 0.15
CA LEU A 98 12.89 3.88 -0.94
C LEU A 98 14.38 3.89 -0.74
N LEU A 99 14.97 2.73 -0.58
CA LEU A 99 16.40 2.57 -0.36
C LEU A 99 17.03 1.80 -1.52
N GLU A 100 18.34 1.76 -1.54
CA GLU A 100 19.03 1.05 -2.59
C GLU A 100 19.40 -0.36 -2.20
#